data_2f4ecd6e458c1b85ca65b9068709c983
#
_entry.id   2f4ecd6e458c1b85ca65b9068709c983
#
_cell.length_a   1.000
_cell.length_b   1.000
_cell.length_c   1.000
_cell.angle_alpha   90.00
_cell.angle_beta   90.00
_cell.angle_gamma   90.00
#
_symmetry.space_group_name_H-M   'P 1'
#
loop_
_entity.id
_entity.type
_entity.pdbx_description
1 polymer ?
#
loop_
_entity_poly.entity_id
_entity_poly.type
_entity_poly.pdbx_seq_one_letter_code
_entity_poly.pdbx_strand_id
1 'polypeptide(L)'
;MNRHLARRPLAGLLAGLVLLLLAATAVASSNSITLNLKGGYRNQQRTACSARHHYTLYHGGGTLKMDGYVSPAPALPDGTWRVKIKIKQCKGGRFVAIWQRHARGNGVLLNGVKIGHFRISYRMRRKGYFFARAYYYGYQPRIRSQDQHFRVTG
;
A
#
# COMPACT_ATOMS: atom_id res chain seq x y z
N MET A 1 57.10 -20.03 -56.28
CA MET A 1 55.61 -20.14 -56.21
C MET A 1 55.21 -19.89 -54.75
N ASN A 2 54.93 -18.64 -54.40
CA ASN A 2 54.55 -18.27 -53.06
C ASN A 2 53.03 -17.91 -53.02
N ARG A 3 52.25 -18.69 -52.32
CA ARG A 3 50.82 -18.41 -52.07
C ARG A 3 50.71 -17.68 -50.76
N HIS A 4 50.44 -16.38 -50.80
CA HIS A 4 49.97 -15.58 -49.62
C HIS A 4 48.53 -15.87 -49.36
N LEU A 5 48.22 -16.52 -48.21
CA LEU A 5 46.89 -16.66 -47.66
C LEU A 5 46.59 -15.41 -46.87
N ALA A 6 45.69 -14.61 -47.38
CA ALA A 6 45.12 -13.42 -46.66
C ALA A 6 44.25 -13.86 -45.51
N ARG A 7 44.66 -13.55 -44.26
CA ARG A 7 43.86 -13.68 -43.08
C ARG A 7 42.90 -12.50 -43.01
N ARG A 8 41.60 -12.75 -43.12
CA ARG A 8 40.53 -11.76 -42.84
C ARG A 8 40.33 -11.63 -41.35
N PRO A 9 40.21 -10.42 -40.76
CA PRO A 9 39.93 -10.24 -39.33
C PRO A 9 38.46 -10.45 -39.04
N LEU A 10 38.14 -11.40 -38.14
CA LEU A 10 36.83 -11.69 -37.54
C LEU A 10 36.52 -10.75 -36.35
N ALA A 11 36.77 -9.45 -36.49
CA ALA A 11 36.65 -8.51 -35.39
C ALA A 11 35.32 -7.71 -35.35
N GLY A 12 34.37 -8.00 -36.25
CA GLY A 12 33.15 -7.19 -36.40
C GLY A 12 31.87 -7.71 -35.72
N LEU A 13 31.86 -8.93 -35.18
CA LEU A 13 30.61 -9.59 -34.74
C LEU A 13 30.37 -9.58 -33.25
N LEU A 14 31.30 -9.13 -32.42
CA LEU A 14 31.14 -9.11 -30.96
C LEU A 14 30.61 -7.77 -30.39
N ALA A 15 30.63 -6.69 -31.17
CA ALA A 15 30.16 -5.39 -30.71
C ALA A 15 28.61 -5.22 -30.75
N GLY A 16 27.93 -6.04 -31.56
CA GLY A 16 26.46 -5.96 -31.70
C GLY A 16 25.64 -6.65 -30.59
N LEU A 17 26.25 -7.58 -29.87
CA LEU A 17 25.53 -8.41 -28.90
C LEU A 17 25.44 -7.78 -27.49
N VAL A 18 26.32 -6.83 -27.19
CA VAL A 18 26.35 -6.16 -25.86
C VAL A 18 25.32 -5.04 -25.75
N LEU A 19 24.86 -4.46 -26.84
CA LEU A 19 23.86 -3.37 -26.86
C LEU A 19 22.42 -3.84 -26.71
N LEU A 20 22.13 -5.13 -26.85
CA LEU A 20 20.77 -5.69 -26.70
C LEU A 20 20.43 -6.13 -25.29
N LEU A 21 21.38 -6.15 -24.36
CA LEU A 21 21.15 -6.54 -22.95
C LEU A 21 20.87 -5.37 -22.00
N LEU A 22 20.86 -4.14 -22.49
CA LEU A 22 20.46 -2.94 -21.71
C LEU A 22 18.98 -2.57 -21.87
N ALA A 23 18.20 -3.41 -22.55
CA ALA A 23 16.77 -3.21 -22.69
C ALA A 23 16.01 -3.69 -21.46
N ALA A 24 15.54 -2.71 -20.69
CA ALA A 24 14.35 -2.81 -19.87
C ALA A 24 14.40 -3.72 -18.63
N THR A 25 15.17 -3.35 -17.63
CA THR A 25 14.61 -3.47 -16.29
C THR A 25 13.54 -2.37 -16.12
N ALA A 26 12.42 -2.53 -16.77
CA ALA A 26 11.21 -1.85 -16.37
C ALA A 26 10.93 -2.34 -14.95
N VAL A 27 11.34 -1.57 -13.94
CA VAL A 27 10.89 -1.76 -12.58
C VAL A 27 9.38 -1.65 -12.65
N ALA A 28 8.71 -2.80 -12.71
CA ALA A 28 7.26 -2.84 -12.60
C ALA A 28 6.92 -2.18 -11.26
N SER A 29 6.49 -0.92 -11.31
CA SER A 29 6.04 -0.21 -10.11
C SER A 29 4.86 -0.99 -9.55
N SER A 30 5.12 -1.80 -8.51
CA SER A 30 4.08 -2.62 -7.91
C SER A 30 2.99 -1.71 -7.37
N ASN A 31 1.76 -1.90 -7.85
CA ASN A 31 0.60 -1.21 -7.32
C ASN A 31 0.51 -1.46 -5.82
N SER A 32 0.48 -0.42 -5.02
CA SER A 32 0.48 -0.52 -3.57
C SER A 32 -0.52 0.43 -2.93
N ILE A 33 -0.96 0.08 -1.73
CA ILE A 33 -1.80 0.94 -0.90
C ILE A 33 -1.33 0.86 0.56
N THR A 34 -1.19 2.01 1.19
CA THR A 34 -0.88 2.13 2.61
C THR A 34 -2.08 2.65 3.37
N LEU A 35 -2.13 2.37 4.67
CA LEU A 35 -3.07 2.95 5.61
C LEU A 35 -2.33 3.22 6.92
N ASN A 36 -2.44 4.43 7.44
CA ASN A 36 -1.84 4.85 8.68
C ASN A 36 -2.91 5.33 9.66
N LEU A 37 -2.75 4.98 10.92
CA LEU A 37 -3.54 5.51 12.03
C LEU A 37 -2.80 6.69 12.64
N LYS A 38 -3.49 7.80 12.84
CA LYS A 38 -2.91 9.02 13.42
C LYS A 38 -3.22 9.13 14.92
N GLY A 39 -2.23 9.56 15.69
CA GLY A 39 -2.31 9.66 17.15
C GLY A 39 -2.27 8.29 17.83
N GLY A 40 -2.51 8.28 19.15
CA GLY A 40 -2.36 7.09 19.96
C GLY A 40 -0.90 6.73 20.23
N TYR A 41 -0.68 5.65 20.95
CA TYR A 41 0.65 5.09 21.21
C TYR A 41 0.67 3.59 20.92
N ARG A 42 1.80 3.07 20.47
CA ARG A 42 1.93 1.64 20.13
C ARG A 42 2.16 0.81 21.39
N ASN A 43 1.48 -0.32 21.48
CA ASN A 43 1.69 -1.32 22.48
C ASN A 43 1.57 -2.72 21.87
N GLN A 44 2.16 -3.72 22.51
CA GLN A 44 2.10 -5.11 22.07
C GLN A 44 1.16 -5.88 22.99
N GLN A 45 0.11 -6.45 22.42
CA GLN A 45 -0.90 -7.19 23.17
C GLN A 45 -1.38 -8.43 22.40
N ARG A 46 -1.94 -9.39 23.14
CA ARG A 46 -2.65 -10.54 22.57
C ARG A 46 -4.14 -10.34 22.67
N THR A 47 -4.87 -10.87 21.70
CA THR A 47 -6.33 -10.92 21.72
C THR A 47 -6.81 -12.33 21.35
N ALA A 48 -8.07 -12.63 21.68
CA ALA A 48 -8.71 -13.88 21.25
C ALA A 48 -8.86 -13.99 19.72
N CYS A 49 -8.75 -12.90 18.97
CA CYS A 49 -8.92 -12.87 17.52
C CYS A 49 -7.62 -12.97 16.73
N SER A 50 -6.48 -12.80 17.36
CA SER A 50 -5.19 -12.80 16.68
C SER A 50 -4.05 -13.13 17.63
N ALA A 51 -2.93 -13.57 17.04
CA ALA A 51 -1.67 -13.69 17.73
C ALA A 51 -1.18 -12.31 18.25
N ARG A 52 0.02 -12.27 18.79
CA ARG A 52 0.62 -11.04 19.28
C ARG A 52 0.81 -10.02 18.15
N HIS A 53 0.18 -8.85 18.28
CA HIS A 53 0.31 -7.72 17.36
C HIS A 53 0.66 -6.44 18.09
N HIS A 54 1.28 -5.51 17.39
CA HIS A 54 1.42 -4.15 17.85
C HIS A 54 0.11 -3.40 17.63
N TYR A 55 -0.51 -2.97 18.73
CA TYR A 55 -1.74 -2.18 18.70
C TYR A 55 -1.42 -0.71 18.95
N THR A 56 -2.08 0.17 18.21
CA THR A 56 -2.15 1.59 18.55
C THR A 56 -3.28 1.79 19.54
N LEU A 57 -3.00 2.35 20.70
CA LEU A 57 -3.97 2.56 21.78
C LEU A 57 -4.64 3.92 21.64
N TYR A 58 -5.95 3.95 21.83
CA TYR A 58 -6.78 5.16 21.82
C TYR A 58 -7.75 5.14 22.99
N HIS A 59 -8.12 6.32 23.49
CA HIS A 59 -9.22 6.48 24.43
C HIS A 59 -10.56 6.53 23.69
N GLY A 60 -11.59 5.95 24.30
CA GLY A 60 -12.95 5.94 23.77
C GLY A 60 -13.57 7.33 23.66
N GLY A 61 -14.61 7.46 22.83
CA GLY A 61 -15.32 8.72 22.60
C GLY A 61 -14.64 9.67 21.59
N GLY A 62 -13.35 9.49 21.31
CA GLY A 62 -12.59 10.29 20.36
C GLY A 62 -12.83 9.92 18.89
N THR A 63 -12.14 10.64 18.02
CA THR A 63 -12.14 10.41 16.58
C THR A 63 -10.79 9.88 16.12
N LEU A 64 -10.77 8.65 15.58
CA LEU A 64 -9.62 8.08 14.92
C LEU A 64 -9.47 8.72 13.53
N LYS A 65 -8.37 9.41 13.30
CA LYS A 65 -7.99 9.93 11.98
C LYS A 65 -7.12 8.90 11.27
N MET A 66 -7.42 8.64 10.02
CA MET A 66 -6.68 7.70 9.17
C MET A 66 -6.31 8.39 7.86
N ASP A 67 -5.12 8.15 7.38
CA ASP A 67 -4.69 8.54 6.02
C ASP A 67 -3.93 7.41 5.35
N GLY A 68 -3.68 7.58 4.06
CA GLY A 68 -2.88 6.61 3.31
C GLY A 68 -2.66 7.05 1.88
N TYR A 69 -1.92 6.21 1.18
CA TYR A 69 -1.50 6.49 -0.18
C TYR A 69 -1.80 5.29 -1.09
N VAL A 70 -2.11 5.59 -2.34
CA VAL A 70 -2.20 4.64 -3.45
C VAL A 70 -1.08 4.98 -4.41
N SER A 71 -0.22 4.04 -4.73
CA SER A 71 0.91 4.23 -5.64
C SER A 71 0.86 3.19 -6.78
N PRO A 72 1.05 3.62 -8.03
CA PRO A 72 1.07 5.00 -8.52
C PRO A 72 -0.24 5.76 -8.23
N ALA A 73 -0.27 7.07 -8.50
CA ALA A 73 -1.52 7.81 -8.40
C ALA A 73 -2.54 7.27 -9.43
N PRO A 74 -3.83 7.09 -9.04
CA PRO A 74 -4.86 6.75 -10.02
C PRO A 74 -4.93 7.80 -11.14
N ALA A 75 -5.11 7.33 -12.38
CA ALA A 75 -5.22 8.19 -13.56
C ALA A 75 -6.55 9.00 -13.63
N LEU A 76 -7.44 8.80 -12.66
CA LEU A 76 -8.71 9.49 -12.55
C LEU A 76 -8.56 10.91 -11.98
N PRO A 77 -9.46 11.84 -12.31
CA PRO A 77 -9.48 13.18 -11.73
C PRO A 77 -9.52 13.15 -10.20
N ASP A 78 -8.85 14.11 -9.55
CA ASP A 78 -8.83 14.25 -8.11
C ASP A 78 -10.27 14.38 -7.54
N GLY A 79 -10.50 13.75 -6.38
CA GLY A 79 -11.81 13.71 -5.74
C GLY A 79 -12.83 12.74 -6.36
N THR A 80 -12.56 12.14 -7.51
CA THR A 80 -13.47 11.18 -8.17
C THR A 80 -13.19 9.73 -7.79
N TRP A 81 -11.93 9.36 -7.59
CA TRP A 81 -11.58 8.01 -7.16
C TRP A 81 -11.79 7.79 -5.66
N ARG A 82 -12.01 6.55 -5.28
CA ARG A 82 -12.40 6.17 -3.92
C ARG A 82 -11.56 5.03 -3.38
N VAL A 83 -11.19 5.15 -2.11
CA VAL A 83 -10.61 4.06 -1.32
C VAL A 83 -11.63 3.59 -0.31
N LYS A 84 -11.94 2.31 -0.31
CA LYS A 84 -12.84 1.70 0.67
C LYS A 84 -12.06 1.33 1.92
N ILE A 85 -12.45 1.87 3.07
CA ILE A 85 -11.90 1.50 4.37
C ILE A 85 -12.91 0.65 5.13
N LYS A 86 -12.43 -0.47 5.68
CA LYS A 86 -13.21 -1.33 6.58
C LYS A 86 -12.55 -1.36 7.95
N ILE A 87 -13.38 -1.24 9.00
CA ILE A 87 -12.98 -1.48 10.39
C ILE A 87 -13.70 -2.72 10.87
N LYS A 88 -12.92 -3.65 11.46
CA LYS A 88 -13.44 -4.85 12.08
C LYS A 88 -13.11 -4.85 13.57
N GLN A 89 -14.04 -5.35 14.39
CA GLN A 89 -13.87 -5.52 15.83
C GLN A 89 -13.75 -7.00 16.19
N CYS A 90 -12.87 -7.31 17.12
CA CYS A 90 -12.78 -8.65 17.71
C CYS A 90 -14.00 -8.93 18.57
N LYS A 91 -14.77 -9.95 18.22
CA LYS A 91 -15.96 -10.42 18.95
C LYS A 91 -16.01 -11.94 18.90
N GLY A 92 -16.09 -12.59 20.07
CA GLY A 92 -16.19 -14.06 20.12
C GLY A 92 -15.08 -14.80 19.34
N GLY A 93 -13.84 -14.37 19.49
CA GLY A 93 -12.68 -15.00 18.84
C GLY A 93 -12.50 -14.70 17.34
N ARG A 94 -13.35 -13.87 16.74
CA ARG A 94 -13.27 -13.52 15.31
C ARG A 94 -13.42 -12.03 15.05
N PHE A 95 -12.85 -11.53 13.95
CA PHE A 95 -13.02 -10.15 13.52
C PHE A 95 -14.29 -9.97 12.67
N VAL A 96 -15.23 -9.18 13.18
CA VAL A 96 -16.51 -8.85 12.53
C VAL A 96 -16.47 -7.42 12.02
N ALA A 97 -16.92 -7.20 10.79
CA ALA A 97 -17.02 -5.86 10.22
C ALA A 97 -18.07 -5.02 10.99
N ILE A 98 -17.68 -3.83 11.43
CA ILE A 98 -18.54 -2.92 12.18
C ILE A 98 -18.73 -1.57 11.50
N TRP A 99 -17.85 -1.25 10.55
CA TRP A 99 -17.89 0.02 9.84
C TRP A 99 -17.18 -0.09 8.50
N GLN A 100 -17.76 0.55 7.48
CA GLN A 100 -17.08 0.75 6.20
C GLN A 100 -17.51 2.07 5.58
N ARG A 101 -16.58 2.74 4.92
CA ARG A 101 -16.81 3.99 4.19
C ARG A 101 -15.82 4.11 3.04
N HIS A 102 -16.12 5.03 2.14
CA HIS A 102 -15.22 5.40 1.06
C HIS A 102 -14.59 6.77 1.35
N ALA A 103 -13.28 6.83 1.31
CA ALA A 103 -12.52 8.07 1.31
C ALA A 103 -12.33 8.54 -0.13
N ARG A 104 -12.48 9.83 -0.37
CA ARG A 104 -12.07 10.47 -1.61
C ARG A 104 -10.56 10.56 -1.67
N GLY A 105 -10.00 10.39 -2.86
CA GLY A 105 -8.56 10.48 -3.06
C GLY A 105 -8.20 11.65 -3.96
N ASN A 106 -7.08 12.27 -3.66
CA ASN A 106 -6.49 13.37 -4.42
C ASN A 106 -5.04 13.03 -4.75
N GLY A 107 -4.54 13.53 -5.88
CA GLY A 107 -3.12 13.42 -6.21
C GLY A 107 -2.29 14.40 -5.38
N VAL A 108 -1.15 13.94 -4.88
CA VAL A 108 -0.15 14.79 -4.22
C VAL A 108 1.23 14.48 -4.79
N LEU A 109 2.11 15.47 -4.81
CA LEU A 109 3.51 15.28 -5.15
C LEU A 109 4.28 14.90 -3.89
N LEU A 110 4.96 13.78 -3.94
CA LEU A 110 5.89 13.34 -2.90
C LEU A 110 7.25 13.05 -3.55
N ASN A 111 8.25 13.83 -3.22
CA ASN A 111 9.59 13.75 -3.83
C ASN A 111 9.55 13.73 -5.37
N GLY A 112 8.73 14.61 -5.96
CA GLY A 112 8.57 14.72 -7.42
C GLY A 112 7.68 13.64 -8.06
N VAL A 113 7.21 12.65 -7.31
CA VAL A 113 6.34 11.57 -7.81
C VAL A 113 4.88 11.83 -7.43
N LYS A 114 3.97 11.76 -8.41
CA LYS A 114 2.53 11.88 -8.14
C LYS A 114 2.00 10.59 -7.53
N ILE A 115 1.51 10.67 -6.29
CA ILE A 115 0.85 9.57 -5.56
C ILE A 115 -0.57 9.97 -5.19
N GLY A 116 -1.44 8.98 -5.06
CA GLY A 116 -2.82 9.20 -4.62
C GLY A 116 -2.88 9.26 -3.10
N HIS A 117 -3.40 10.34 -2.52
CA HIS A 117 -3.57 10.50 -1.09
C HIS A 117 -5.05 10.47 -0.70
N PHE A 118 -5.40 9.82 0.41
CA PHE A 118 -6.76 9.80 0.96
C PHE A 118 -6.74 10.00 2.47
N ARG A 119 -7.84 10.56 3.00
CA ARG A 119 -8.07 10.76 4.43
C ARG A 119 -9.49 10.38 4.80
N ILE A 120 -9.67 9.84 6.02
CA ILE A 120 -10.98 9.53 6.55
C ILE A 120 -10.93 9.53 8.09
N SER A 121 -12.10 9.69 8.71
CA SER A 121 -12.23 9.66 10.17
C SER A 121 -13.27 8.64 10.60
N TYR A 122 -13.06 8.05 11.77
CA TYR A 122 -13.97 7.13 12.43
C TYR A 122 -14.19 7.53 13.88
N ARG A 123 -15.44 7.73 14.31
CA ARG A 123 -15.76 8.00 15.72
C ARG A 123 -15.73 6.69 16.51
N MET A 124 -14.85 6.59 17.49
CA MET A 124 -14.64 5.42 18.32
C MET A 124 -15.70 5.32 19.43
N ARG A 125 -16.83 4.69 19.12
CA ARG A 125 -17.97 4.55 20.07
C ARG A 125 -17.91 3.27 20.91
N ARG A 126 -17.02 2.35 20.59
CA ARG A 126 -16.93 1.01 21.21
C ARG A 126 -15.53 0.76 21.72
N LYS A 127 -15.43 0.15 22.90
CA LYS A 127 -14.18 -0.36 23.46
C LYS A 127 -13.82 -1.71 22.85
N GLY A 128 -12.54 -2.10 22.90
CA GLY A 128 -12.08 -3.40 22.47
C GLY A 128 -10.95 -3.35 21.45
N TYR A 129 -10.74 -4.46 20.78
CA TYR A 129 -9.68 -4.65 19.79
C TYR A 129 -10.24 -4.58 18.38
N PHE A 130 -9.53 -3.89 17.52
CA PHE A 130 -9.96 -3.61 16.15
C PHE A 130 -8.79 -3.76 15.18
N PHE A 131 -9.12 -3.88 13.90
CA PHE A 131 -8.21 -3.49 12.84
C PHE A 131 -8.91 -2.68 11.75
N ALA A 132 -8.17 -1.81 11.08
CA ALA A 132 -8.56 -1.09 9.89
C ALA A 132 -7.76 -1.60 8.68
N ARG A 133 -8.41 -1.68 7.52
CA ARG A 133 -7.81 -2.05 6.24
C ARG A 133 -8.39 -1.21 5.12
N ALA A 134 -7.52 -0.74 4.23
CA ALA A 134 -7.90 -0.01 3.03
C ALA A 134 -7.90 -0.94 1.81
N TYR A 135 -8.79 -0.66 0.86
CA TYR A 135 -8.93 -1.39 -0.40
C TYR A 135 -9.08 -0.39 -1.54
N TYR A 136 -8.32 -0.59 -2.60
CA TYR A 136 -8.50 0.12 -3.85
C TYR A 136 -8.83 -0.86 -4.97
N TYR A 137 -9.92 -0.59 -5.69
CA TYR A 137 -10.50 -1.49 -6.69
C TYR A 137 -10.22 -1.02 -8.13
N GLY A 138 -9.57 0.13 -8.30
CA GLY A 138 -9.26 0.68 -9.62
C GLY A 138 -8.07 0.03 -10.32
N TYR A 139 -7.34 -0.85 -9.63
CA TYR A 139 -6.25 -1.64 -10.23
C TYR A 139 -6.65 -3.11 -10.38
N GLN A 140 -5.98 -3.77 -11.33
CA GLN A 140 -6.06 -5.22 -11.50
C GLN A 140 -4.64 -5.81 -11.31
N PRO A 141 -4.42 -6.72 -10.36
CA PRO A 141 -5.37 -7.19 -9.34
C PRO A 141 -5.73 -6.10 -8.32
N ARG A 142 -6.85 -6.27 -7.64
CA ARG A 142 -7.28 -5.38 -6.54
C ARG A 142 -6.23 -5.36 -5.44
N ILE A 143 -5.89 -4.16 -4.93
CA ILE A 143 -4.90 -4.01 -3.89
C ILE A 143 -5.54 -3.73 -2.53
N ARG A 144 -4.85 -4.14 -1.46
CA ARG A 144 -5.24 -3.91 -0.07
C ARG A 144 -4.03 -3.53 0.77
N SER A 145 -4.22 -2.66 1.77
CA SER A 145 -3.19 -2.36 2.76
C SER A 145 -2.96 -3.52 3.72
N GLN A 146 -1.86 -3.46 4.45
CA GLN A 146 -1.69 -4.25 5.68
C GLN A 146 -2.74 -3.85 6.71
N ASP A 147 -3.03 -4.77 7.65
CA ASP A 147 -3.94 -4.49 8.75
C ASP A 147 -3.29 -3.54 9.75
N GLN A 148 -3.99 -2.47 10.08
CA GLN A 148 -3.60 -1.53 11.12
C GLN A 148 -4.39 -1.85 12.38
N HIS A 149 -3.74 -2.54 13.32
CA HIS A 149 -4.38 -2.96 14.56
C HIS A 149 -4.44 -1.82 15.58
N PHE A 150 -5.57 -1.68 16.27
CA PHE A 150 -5.74 -0.70 17.33
C PHE A 150 -6.67 -1.21 18.43
N ARG A 151 -6.49 -0.67 19.64
CA ARG A 151 -7.35 -0.90 20.79
C ARG A 151 -7.95 0.41 21.25
N VAL A 152 -9.23 0.37 21.57
CA VAL A 152 -9.95 1.48 22.20
C VAL A 152 -10.21 1.11 23.65
N THR A 153 -9.71 1.92 24.58
CA THR A 153 -9.91 1.80 26.03
C THR A 153 -11.01 2.74 26.52
N GLY A 154 -11.40 2.60 27.74
CA GLY A 154 -12.39 3.48 28.39
C GLY A 154 -11.76 4.66 29.05
#